data_842093e8b84bbc96f77082c4500958d2
#
_entry.id   842093e8b84bbc96f77082c4500958d2
#
_cell.length_a   1.000
_cell.length_b   1.000
_cell.length_c   1.000
_cell.angle_alpha   90.00
_cell.angle_beta   90.00
_cell.angle_gamma   90.00
#
_symmetry.space_group_name_H-M   'P 1'
#
loop_
_entity.id
_entity.type
_entity.pdbx_description
1 polymer ?
#
loop_
_entity_poly.entity_id
_entity_poly.type
_entity_poly.pdbx_seq_one_letter_code
_entity_poly.pdbx_strand_id
1 'polypeptide(L)'
;YVYTAEQLKAIIEASKTRVSKIINLNYVNPIDAAEHRIKLATTAADDLVKTSIEQAYLGRVSGVPLFETAQMPTHTVGVATGTPLVNGASQSGASLVTDGWTSSTTGILKKGDVFTIANVFSINPQTYQSTGQLQQFVVLADANSGASTGPATLSISPAINDGTLTTTDADGNTVSLAAYQNVTALPADNAAITVLGTGGTVY
;
A
#
# COMPACT_ATOMS: atom_id res chain seq x y z
N TYR A 1 8.53 17.36 7.83
CA TYR A 1 7.36 16.96 8.66
C TYR A 1 7.86 16.44 9.99
N VAL A 2 7.56 17.15 11.06
CA VAL A 2 7.81 16.66 12.41
C VAL A 2 6.61 15.79 12.77
N TYR A 3 6.78 14.48 12.79
CA TYR A 3 5.76 13.61 13.37
C TYR A 3 5.61 13.99 14.85
N THR A 4 4.41 14.31 15.26
CA THR A 4 4.11 14.47 16.68
C THR A 4 4.29 13.12 17.39
N ALA A 5 4.55 13.14 18.70
CA ALA A 5 4.64 11.90 19.49
C ALA A 5 3.39 11.00 19.32
N GLU A 6 2.22 11.59 19.08
CA GLU A 6 0.97 10.90 18.80
C GLU A 6 0.97 10.21 17.44
N GLN A 7 1.51 10.85 16.39
CA GLN A 7 1.64 10.25 15.05
C GLN A 7 2.64 9.10 15.05
N LEU A 8 3.76 9.23 15.76
CA LEU A 8 4.72 8.15 15.96
C LEU A 8 4.09 6.98 16.74
N LYS A 9 3.30 7.27 17.77
CA LYS A 9 2.56 6.26 18.52
C LYS A 9 1.54 5.53 17.65
N ALA A 10 0.79 6.25 16.81
CA ALA A 10 -0.15 5.66 15.86
C ALA A 10 0.55 4.77 14.82
N ILE A 11 1.71 5.20 14.29
CA ILE A 11 2.52 4.39 13.36
C ILE A 11 3.04 3.13 14.05
N ILE A 12 3.49 3.23 15.30
CA ILE A 12 3.99 2.10 16.10
C ILE A 12 2.87 1.12 16.41
N GLU A 13 1.70 1.58 16.81
CA GLU A 13 0.54 0.73 17.06
C GLU A 13 0.03 0.05 15.76
N ALA A 14 0.00 0.79 14.64
CA ALA A 14 -0.31 0.21 13.33
C ALA A 14 0.76 -0.82 12.88
N SER A 15 2.02 -0.67 13.29
CA SER A 15 3.09 -1.63 12.98
C SER A 15 3.04 -2.88 13.86
N LYS A 16 2.58 -2.78 15.11
CA LYS A 16 2.36 -3.96 15.99
C LYS A 16 1.32 -4.92 15.44
N THR A 17 0.30 -4.39 14.76
CA THR A 17 -0.74 -5.20 14.09
C THR A 17 -0.29 -5.76 12.74
N ARG A 18 0.85 -5.35 12.21
CA ARG A 18 1.37 -5.73 10.88
C ARG A 18 2.81 -6.25 10.95
N VAL A 19 3.02 -7.33 11.66
CA VAL A 19 4.36 -7.95 11.89
C VAL A 19 5.10 -8.34 10.58
N SER A 20 4.44 -8.39 9.44
CA SER A 20 5.05 -8.81 8.17
C SER A 20 5.53 -7.67 7.26
N LYS A 21 5.33 -6.38 7.60
CA LYS A 21 5.72 -5.25 6.75
C LYS A 21 6.60 -4.19 7.41
N ILE A 22 7.37 -4.55 8.42
CA ILE A 22 8.30 -3.65 9.13
C ILE A 22 9.61 -3.41 8.34
N ILE A 23 9.62 -3.53 7.04
CA ILE A 23 10.90 -3.54 6.33
C ILE A 23 11.43 -2.13 6.07
N ASN A 24 10.62 -1.08 6.08
CA ASN A 24 11.08 0.25 5.67
C ASN A 24 10.94 1.38 6.69
N LEU A 25 10.51 1.10 7.92
CA LEU A 25 10.49 2.09 8.99
C LEU A 25 11.88 2.40 9.57
N ASN A 26 12.91 1.67 9.14
CA ASN A 26 14.28 1.87 9.61
C ASN A 26 15.01 3.02 8.91
N TYR A 27 14.45 3.55 7.82
CA TYR A 27 15.09 4.57 6.99
C TYR A 27 14.21 5.81 6.92
N VAL A 28 14.80 6.96 7.11
CA VAL A 28 14.17 8.28 6.98
C VAL A 28 14.92 9.10 5.95
N ASN A 29 14.23 10.03 5.30
CA ASN A 29 14.89 10.90 4.35
C ASN A 29 15.83 11.91 5.03
N PRO A 30 16.80 12.52 4.32
CA PRO A 30 17.79 13.40 4.94
C PRO A 30 17.23 14.63 5.63
N ILE A 31 16.06 15.13 5.20
CA ILE A 31 15.42 16.32 5.81
C ILE A 31 14.87 15.95 7.18
N ASP A 32 14.11 14.88 7.28
CA ASP A 32 13.56 14.40 8.56
C ASP A 32 14.69 13.97 9.51
N ALA A 33 15.76 13.38 8.97
CA ALA A 33 16.95 13.03 9.71
C ALA A 33 17.66 14.26 10.28
N ALA A 34 17.77 15.35 9.52
CA ALA A 34 18.38 16.58 9.98
C ALA A 34 17.60 17.20 11.15
N GLU A 35 16.27 17.23 11.09
CA GLU A 35 15.43 17.71 12.19
C GLU A 35 15.59 16.82 13.44
N HIS A 36 15.66 15.52 13.27
CA HIS A 36 15.87 14.59 14.37
C HIS A 36 17.24 14.78 15.04
N ARG A 37 18.29 15.00 14.26
CA ARG A 37 19.64 15.31 14.77
C ARG A 37 19.67 16.62 15.54
N ILE A 38 18.97 17.65 15.07
CA ILE A 38 18.86 18.94 15.78
C ILE A 38 18.21 18.71 17.15
N LYS A 39 17.15 17.92 17.21
CA LYS A 39 16.50 17.57 18.49
C LYS A 39 17.40 16.74 19.39
N LEU A 40 18.12 15.76 18.85
CA LEU A 40 19.09 14.98 19.62
C LEU A 40 20.24 15.86 20.15
N ALA A 41 20.78 16.75 19.34
CA ALA A 41 21.85 17.67 19.76
C ALA A 41 21.44 18.63 20.88
N THR A 42 20.15 18.94 20.99
CA THR A 42 19.63 19.80 22.07
C THR A 42 19.24 19.06 23.35
N THR A 43 19.11 17.73 23.30
CA THR A 43 18.55 16.94 24.42
C THR A 43 19.40 15.74 24.84
N ALA A 44 20.41 15.32 24.08
CA ALA A 44 21.16 14.09 24.32
C ALA A 44 22.66 14.33 24.47
N ALA A 45 23.32 13.38 25.13
CA ALA A 45 24.76 13.36 25.31
C ALA A 45 25.53 13.26 23.98
N ASP A 46 26.73 13.84 23.93
CA ASP A 46 27.66 13.94 22.80
C ASP A 46 27.85 12.64 21.99
N ASP A 47 27.79 11.50 22.65
CA ASP A 47 28.04 10.18 22.06
C ASP A 47 26.97 9.73 21.05
N LEU A 48 25.71 10.07 21.28
CA LEU A 48 24.61 9.76 20.37
C LEU A 48 24.65 10.61 19.09
N VAL A 49 25.05 11.87 19.22
CA VAL A 49 25.21 12.78 18.08
C VAL A 49 26.38 12.34 17.21
N LYS A 50 27.49 11.93 17.82
CA LYS A 50 28.67 11.40 17.14
C LYS A 50 28.34 10.14 16.34
N THR A 51 27.67 9.17 16.95
CA THR A 51 27.23 7.92 16.29
C THR A 51 26.27 8.20 15.14
N SER A 52 25.38 9.18 15.29
CA SER A 52 24.45 9.60 14.24
C SER A 52 25.18 10.14 13.00
N ILE A 53 26.25 10.92 13.21
CA ILE A 53 27.04 11.50 12.11
C ILE A 53 27.91 10.45 11.41
N GLU A 54 28.53 9.57 12.20
CA GLU A 54 29.49 8.57 11.67
C GLU A 54 28.82 7.37 10.98
N GLN A 55 27.65 6.95 11.47
CA GLN A 55 27.00 5.70 11.07
C GLN A 55 25.63 5.88 10.41
N ALA A 56 25.19 7.12 10.17
CA ALA A 56 23.82 7.42 9.74
C ALA A 56 22.74 6.82 10.68
N TYR A 57 23.10 6.49 11.92
CA TYR A 57 22.23 5.90 12.92
C TYR A 57 21.57 6.99 13.76
N LEU A 58 20.25 7.12 13.68
CA LEU A 58 19.47 8.16 14.34
C LEU A 58 18.99 7.78 15.75
N GLY A 59 19.29 6.59 16.20
CA GLY A 59 18.84 6.09 17.48
C GLY A 59 17.77 5.02 17.40
N ARG A 60 17.12 4.76 18.52
CA ARG A 60 16.11 3.71 18.65
C ARG A 60 14.80 4.31 19.18
N VAL A 61 13.71 4.07 18.47
CA VAL A 61 12.36 4.47 18.89
C VAL A 61 11.53 3.21 19.11
N SER A 62 11.03 3.01 20.34
CA SER A 62 10.25 1.83 20.74
C SER A 62 10.86 0.49 20.30
N GLY A 63 12.19 0.38 20.40
CA GLY A 63 12.91 -0.85 20.04
C GLY A 63 13.29 -0.96 18.56
N VAL A 64 12.85 -0.06 17.68
CA VAL A 64 13.17 -0.04 16.25
C VAL A 64 14.36 0.88 16.01
N PRO A 65 15.50 0.39 15.45
CA PRO A 65 16.61 1.24 15.07
C PRO A 65 16.26 2.08 13.84
N LEU A 66 16.63 3.36 13.85
CA LEU A 66 16.42 4.30 12.76
C LEU A 66 17.76 4.63 12.09
N PHE A 67 17.79 4.57 10.77
CA PHE A 67 18.95 4.95 9.96
C PHE A 67 18.55 5.99 8.91
N GLU A 68 19.47 6.89 8.60
CA GLU A 68 19.30 7.85 7.50
C GLU A 68 19.73 7.23 6.16
N THR A 69 18.98 7.48 5.10
CA THR A 69 19.38 7.16 3.73
C THR A 69 18.89 8.22 2.75
N ALA A 70 19.75 8.64 1.83
CA ALA A 70 19.39 9.50 0.71
C ALA A 70 18.83 8.72 -0.50
N GLN A 71 18.78 7.38 -0.41
CA GLN A 71 18.35 6.51 -1.51
C GLN A 71 16.90 6.03 -1.38
N MET A 72 16.09 6.66 -0.54
CA MET A 72 14.67 6.32 -0.46
C MET A 72 13.96 6.79 -1.73
N PRO A 73 13.33 5.87 -2.48
CA PRO A 73 12.51 6.27 -3.61
C PRO A 73 11.29 7.04 -3.10
N THR A 74 10.98 8.14 -3.77
CA THR A 74 9.74 8.88 -3.54
C THR A 74 8.64 8.35 -4.44
N HIS A 75 7.42 8.21 -3.90
CA HIS A 75 6.24 7.86 -4.66
C HIS A 75 5.20 8.97 -4.55
N THR A 76 4.64 9.41 -5.68
CA THR A 76 3.53 10.35 -5.71
C THR A 76 2.25 9.59 -5.98
N VAL A 77 1.32 9.60 -5.03
CA VAL A 77 0.00 8.97 -5.18
C VAL A 77 -0.78 9.65 -6.30
N GLY A 78 -1.53 8.88 -7.08
CA GLY A 78 -2.45 9.42 -8.08
C GLY A 78 -3.46 10.38 -7.47
N VAL A 79 -4.18 11.13 -8.30
CA VAL A 79 -5.12 12.18 -7.81
C VAL A 79 -6.26 11.61 -6.99
N ALA A 80 -6.64 10.34 -7.24
CA ALA A 80 -7.63 9.53 -6.51
C ALA A 80 -8.94 10.28 -6.19
N THR A 81 -9.44 11.06 -7.15
CA THR A 81 -10.65 11.88 -6.97
C THR A 81 -11.92 11.14 -7.41
N GLY A 82 -13.04 11.46 -6.75
CA GLY A 82 -14.34 10.81 -6.96
C GLY A 82 -14.71 9.87 -5.82
N THR A 83 -15.63 8.98 -6.10
CA THR A 83 -16.07 7.89 -5.21
C THR A 83 -15.92 6.57 -5.95
N PRO A 84 -14.69 6.05 -6.07
CA PRO A 84 -14.42 4.89 -6.92
C PRO A 84 -15.12 3.64 -6.41
N LEU A 85 -15.71 2.91 -7.35
CA LEU A 85 -16.44 1.68 -7.12
C LEU A 85 -15.98 0.60 -8.10
N VAL A 86 -16.19 -0.65 -7.72
CA VAL A 86 -16.04 -1.79 -8.61
C VAL A 86 -17.19 -1.80 -9.61
N ASN A 87 -16.92 -1.86 -10.90
CA ASN A 87 -17.94 -1.89 -11.95
C ASN A 87 -18.13 -3.32 -12.45
N GLY A 88 -19.15 -3.97 -11.95
CA GLY A 88 -19.48 -5.38 -12.22
C GLY A 88 -19.00 -6.33 -11.11
N ALA A 89 -19.88 -7.24 -10.72
CA ALA A 89 -19.61 -8.23 -9.68
C ALA A 89 -18.66 -9.34 -10.15
N SER A 90 -18.09 -10.05 -9.19
CA SER A 90 -17.34 -11.30 -9.39
C SER A 90 -16.11 -11.16 -10.29
N GLN A 91 -15.47 -10.01 -10.29
CA GLN A 91 -14.23 -9.82 -11.03
C GLN A 91 -13.07 -10.59 -10.38
N SER A 92 -12.30 -11.29 -11.19
CA SER A 92 -11.15 -12.08 -10.77
C SER A 92 -9.94 -11.80 -11.68
N GLY A 93 -8.74 -12.22 -11.24
CA GLY A 93 -7.52 -12.02 -12.02
C GLY A 93 -6.82 -10.68 -11.73
N ALA A 94 -5.93 -10.28 -12.64
CA ALA A 94 -5.07 -9.10 -12.48
C ALA A 94 -5.62 -7.81 -13.11
N SER A 95 -6.85 -7.84 -13.59
CA SER A 95 -7.54 -6.70 -14.20
C SER A 95 -8.81 -6.41 -13.42
N LEU A 96 -8.99 -5.18 -12.99
CA LEU A 96 -10.16 -4.71 -12.24
C LEU A 96 -10.82 -3.55 -12.98
N VAL A 97 -12.07 -3.72 -13.38
CA VAL A 97 -12.89 -2.67 -13.98
C VAL A 97 -13.56 -1.87 -12.88
N THR A 98 -13.44 -0.56 -12.96
CA THR A 98 -13.91 0.38 -11.93
C THR A 98 -14.62 1.55 -12.58
N ASP A 99 -15.42 2.27 -11.80
CA ASP A 99 -16.01 3.55 -12.19
C ASP A 99 -16.12 4.49 -10.97
N GLY A 100 -16.92 5.55 -11.08
CA GLY A 100 -17.08 6.52 -9.99
C GLY A 100 -15.89 7.44 -9.77
N TRP A 101 -14.84 7.36 -10.59
CA TRP A 101 -13.76 8.34 -10.59
C TRP A 101 -14.24 9.67 -11.17
N THR A 102 -13.57 10.77 -10.83
CA THR A 102 -13.81 12.03 -11.53
C THR A 102 -13.55 11.84 -13.03
N SER A 103 -14.52 12.19 -13.86
CA SER A 103 -14.47 11.94 -15.30
C SER A 103 -13.30 12.63 -15.99
N SER A 104 -12.75 11.99 -17.03
CA SER A 104 -11.68 12.54 -17.89
C SER A 104 -10.46 13.04 -17.12
N THR A 105 -10.14 12.41 -16.01
CA THR A 105 -8.99 12.78 -15.17
C THR A 105 -7.79 11.90 -15.50
N THR A 106 -6.64 12.53 -15.74
CA THR A 106 -5.37 11.85 -15.97
C THR A 106 -4.70 11.52 -14.65
N GLY A 107 -4.13 10.32 -14.55
CA GLY A 107 -3.37 9.89 -13.38
C GLY A 107 -4.23 9.72 -12.12
N ILE A 108 -5.44 9.18 -12.27
CA ILE A 108 -6.30 8.87 -11.11
C ILE A 108 -5.61 7.95 -10.13
N LEU A 109 -4.86 6.98 -10.65
CA LEU A 109 -3.92 6.14 -9.91
C LEU A 109 -2.61 6.04 -10.67
N LYS A 110 -1.52 5.93 -9.93
CA LYS A 110 -0.17 5.72 -10.48
C LYS A 110 0.35 4.33 -10.14
N LYS A 111 1.28 3.86 -10.94
CA LYS A 111 2.01 2.63 -10.64
C LYS A 111 2.60 2.69 -9.22
N GLY A 112 2.29 1.70 -8.39
CA GLY A 112 2.72 1.65 -7.01
C GLY A 112 1.66 2.10 -6.00
N ASP A 113 0.58 2.74 -6.44
CA ASP A 113 -0.54 3.06 -5.56
C ASP A 113 -1.15 1.79 -4.98
N VAL A 114 -1.51 1.86 -3.71
CA VAL A 114 -2.12 0.75 -2.97
C VAL A 114 -3.56 1.10 -2.64
N PHE A 115 -4.45 0.14 -2.82
CA PHE A 115 -5.85 0.30 -2.48
C PHE A 115 -6.45 -0.98 -1.89
N THR A 116 -7.61 -0.84 -1.29
CA THR A 116 -8.42 -1.94 -0.77
C THR A 116 -9.81 -1.88 -1.37
N ILE A 117 -10.50 -3.01 -1.39
CA ILE A 117 -11.89 -3.14 -1.84
C ILE A 117 -12.75 -3.54 -0.65
N ALA A 118 -13.89 -2.90 -0.48
CA ALA A 118 -14.81 -3.20 0.62
C ALA A 118 -15.25 -4.68 0.60
N ASN A 119 -15.24 -5.33 1.76
CA ASN A 119 -15.61 -6.72 1.99
C ASN A 119 -14.73 -7.78 1.27
N VAL A 120 -13.62 -7.40 0.66
CA VAL A 120 -12.62 -8.32 0.10
C VAL A 120 -11.52 -8.51 1.13
N PHE A 121 -11.62 -9.56 1.93
CA PHE A 121 -10.67 -9.83 3.01
C PHE A 121 -9.55 -10.76 2.55
N SER A 122 -8.35 -10.51 3.05
CA SER A 122 -7.22 -11.41 2.87
C SER A 122 -7.42 -12.72 3.65
N ILE A 123 -6.81 -13.78 3.18
CA ILE A 123 -6.82 -15.07 3.85
C ILE A 123 -5.44 -15.48 4.36
N ASN A 124 -5.42 -16.37 5.33
CA ASN A 124 -4.20 -17.09 5.71
C ASN A 124 -3.97 -18.21 4.67
N PRO A 125 -2.82 -18.23 3.97
CA PRO A 125 -2.59 -19.21 2.89
C PRO A 125 -2.49 -20.66 3.36
N GLN A 126 -2.30 -20.90 4.67
CA GLN A 126 -2.25 -22.27 5.23
C GLN A 126 -3.62 -22.80 5.63
N THR A 127 -4.48 -21.93 6.16
CA THR A 127 -5.78 -22.34 6.71
C THR A 127 -6.96 -21.95 5.82
N TYR A 128 -6.72 -21.10 4.82
CA TYR A 128 -7.73 -20.49 3.94
C TYR A 128 -8.83 -19.72 4.70
N GLN A 129 -8.55 -19.37 5.97
CA GLN A 129 -9.45 -18.58 6.79
C GLN A 129 -9.18 -17.09 6.66
N SER A 130 -10.23 -16.28 6.77
CA SER A 130 -10.12 -14.84 6.76
C SER A 130 -9.19 -14.34 7.86
N THR A 131 -8.31 -13.39 7.52
CA THR A 131 -7.49 -12.67 8.51
C THR A 131 -8.25 -11.54 9.20
N GLY A 132 -9.48 -11.22 8.75
CA GLY A 132 -10.25 -10.07 9.21
C GLY A 132 -9.75 -8.73 8.66
N GLN A 133 -8.72 -8.72 7.82
CA GLN A 133 -8.18 -7.52 7.19
C GLN A 133 -8.50 -7.50 5.69
N LEU A 134 -8.81 -6.31 5.17
CA LEU A 134 -9.01 -6.13 3.74
C LEU A 134 -7.73 -6.44 2.97
N GLN A 135 -7.88 -7.14 1.85
CA GLN A 135 -6.76 -7.40 0.94
C GLN A 135 -6.29 -6.10 0.32
N GLN A 136 -4.98 -5.87 0.34
CA GLN A 136 -4.33 -4.75 -0.32
C GLN A 136 -3.90 -5.16 -1.72
N PHE A 137 -4.21 -4.29 -2.68
CA PHE A 137 -3.81 -4.45 -4.08
C PHE A 137 -2.92 -3.29 -4.49
N VAL A 138 -1.94 -3.56 -5.33
CA VAL A 138 -1.01 -2.56 -5.88
C VAL A 138 -1.32 -2.36 -7.35
N VAL A 139 -1.36 -1.12 -7.79
CA VAL A 139 -1.53 -0.74 -9.19
C VAL A 139 -0.20 -0.94 -9.94
N LEU A 140 -0.21 -1.67 -11.04
CA LEU A 140 0.99 -2.00 -11.82
C LEU A 140 1.29 -1.01 -12.94
N ALA A 141 0.30 -0.22 -13.38
CA ALA A 141 0.43 0.77 -14.42
C ALA A 141 -0.42 2.01 -14.12
N ASP A 142 0.02 3.16 -14.58
CA ASP A 142 -0.73 4.41 -14.43
C ASP A 142 -2.12 4.27 -15.08
N ALA A 143 -3.15 4.75 -14.39
CA ALA A 143 -4.52 4.69 -14.84
C ALA A 143 -5.13 6.09 -14.99
N ASN A 144 -5.96 6.23 -16.03
CA ASN A 144 -6.73 7.43 -16.30
C ASN A 144 -8.23 7.07 -16.31
N SER A 145 -9.07 8.01 -15.91
CA SER A 145 -10.51 7.82 -16.01
C SER A 145 -11.05 8.25 -17.36
N GLY A 146 -12.04 7.52 -17.83
CA GLY A 146 -12.81 7.87 -19.01
C GLY A 146 -13.84 8.97 -18.77
N ALA A 147 -14.59 9.30 -19.79
CA ALA A 147 -15.69 10.27 -19.72
C ALA A 147 -16.90 9.69 -18.97
N SER A 148 -17.89 10.52 -18.67
CA SER A 148 -19.14 10.16 -18.01
C SER A 148 -18.95 9.72 -16.56
N THR A 149 -19.14 8.45 -16.23
CA THR A 149 -19.01 7.91 -14.87
C THR A 149 -17.55 7.72 -14.43
N GLY A 150 -16.57 8.15 -15.25
CA GLY A 150 -15.15 7.98 -14.95
C GLY A 150 -14.69 6.51 -14.95
N PRO A 151 -15.05 5.69 -15.96
CA PRO A 151 -14.64 4.30 -15.99
C PRO A 151 -13.13 4.16 -16.13
N ALA A 152 -12.55 3.17 -15.44
CA ALA A 152 -11.13 2.85 -15.55
C ALA A 152 -10.92 1.34 -15.39
N THR A 153 -9.94 0.81 -16.12
CA THR A 153 -9.47 -0.57 -15.93
C THR A 153 -8.10 -0.52 -15.27
N LEU A 154 -7.98 -1.13 -14.12
CA LEU A 154 -6.76 -1.15 -13.32
C LEU A 154 -6.02 -2.47 -13.55
N SER A 155 -4.72 -2.40 -13.81
CA SER A 155 -3.83 -3.56 -13.74
C SER A 155 -3.30 -3.67 -12.31
N ILE A 156 -3.54 -4.80 -11.66
CA ILE A 156 -3.33 -4.95 -10.21
C ILE A 156 -2.48 -6.18 -9.85
N SER A 157 -1.84 -6.11 -8.69
CA SER A 157 -1.15 -7.24 -8.06
C SER A 157 -1.42 -7.22 -6.54
N PRO A 158 -1.65 -8.39 -5.90
CA PRO A 158 -1.83 -9.71 -6.51
C PRO A 158 -3.11 -9.81 -7.34
N ALA A 159 -3.20 -10.80 -8.21
CA ALA A 159 -4.45 -11.13 -8.91
C ALA A 159 -5.52 -11.52 -7.89
N ILE A 160 -6.77 -11.07 -8.10
CA ILE A 160 -7.90 -11.43 -7.24
C ILE A 160 -8.23 -12.92 -7.49
N ASN A 161 -8.13 -13.73 -6.45
CA ASN A 161 -8.39 -15.16 -6.51
C ASN A 161 -9.07 -15.65 -5.24
N ASP A 162 -10.33 -16.05 -5.36
CA ASP A 162 -11.12 -16.67 -4.30
C ASP A 162 -11.03 -18.21 -4.27
N GLY A 163 -10.09 -18.78 -5.05
CA GLY A 163 -9.93 -20.20 -5.23
C GLY A 163 -10.60 -20.74 -6.50
N THR A 164 -11.36 -19.93 -7.23
CA THR A 164 -12.03 -20.34 -8.49
C THR A 164 -11.24 -19.97 -9.75
N LEU A 165 -10.19 -19.14 -9.61
CA LEU A 165 -9.38 -18.68 -10.73
C LEU A 165 -8.68 -19.86 -11.41
N THR A 166 -8.72 -19.88 -12.74
CA THR A 166 -8.05 -20.87 -13.57
C THR A 166 -7.13 -20.18 -14.58
N THR A 167 -6.14 -20.91 -15.05
CA THR A 167 -5.28 -20.50 -16.17
C THR A 167 -5.21 -21.63 -17.19
N THR A 168 -4.67 -21.34 -18.37
CA THR A 168 -4.45 -22.35 -19.41
C THR A 168 -2.94 -22.60 -19.50
N ASP A 169 -2.53 -23.87 -19.47
CA ASP A 169 -1.15 -24.27 -19.67
C ASP A 169 -0.72 -24.20 -21.15
N ALA A 170 0.55 -24.48 -21.43
CA ALA A 170 1.09 -24.45 -22.76
C ALA A 170 0.45 -25.51 -23.72
N ASP A 171 -0.14 -26.55 -23.14
CA ASP A 171 -0.80 -27.66 -23.86
C ASP A 171 -2.29 -27.39 -24.06
N GLY A 172 -2.81 -26.27 -23.61
CA GLY A 172 -4.21 -25.87 -23.73
C GLY A 172 -5.15 -26.44 -22.65
N ASN A 173 -4.61 -27.06 -21.59
CA ASN A 173 -5.42 -27.58 -20.50
C ASN A 173 -5.73 -26.50 -19.45
N THR A 174 -6.93 -26.58 -18.89
CA THR A 174 -7.33 -25.69 -17.78
C THR A 174 -6.67 -26.13 -16.48
N VAL A 175 -5.87 -25.25 -15.87
CA VAL A 175 -5.21 -25.48 -14.59
C VAL A 175 -5.86 -24.62 -13.52
N SER A 176 -6.26 -25.23 -12.40
CA SER A 176 -6.84 -24.53 -11.26
C SER A 176 -5.76 -23.81 -10.47
N LEU A 177 -6.02 -22.55 -10.14
CA LEU A 177 -5.18 -21.74 -9.25
C LEU A 177 -5.74 -21.67 -7.81
N ALA A 178 -6.55 -22.64 -7.39
CA ALA A 178 -7.14 -22.69 -6.05
C ALA A 178 -6.09 -22.64 -4.92
N ALA A 179 -4.92 -23.24 -5.13
CA ALA A 179 -3.81 -23.20 -4.18
C ALA A 179 -3.23 -21.78 -3.95
N TYR A 180 -3.50 -20.85 -4.86
CA TYR A 180 -3.07 -19.45 -4.79
C TYR A 180 -4.21 -18.50 -4.40
N GLN A 181 -5.25 -19.03 -3.76
CA GLN A 181 -6.31 -18.21 -3.21
C GLN A 181 -5.72 -17.16 -2.28
N ASN A 182 -6.20 -15.91 -2.38
CA ASN A 182 -5.72 -14.78 -1.59
C ASN A 182 -6.82 -13.92 -0.97
N VAL A 183 -8.07 -14.13 -1.40
CA VAL A 183 -9.23 -13.43 -0.87
C VAL A 183 -10.33 -14.40 -0.45
N THR A 184 -11.18 -13.96 0.47
CA THR A 184 -12.34 -14.75 0.93
C THR A 184 -13.47 -14.82 -0.08
N ALA A 185 -13.64 -13.76 -0.88
CA ALA A 185 -14.69 -13.62 -1.87
C ALA A 185 -14.27 -12.62 -2.96
N LEU A 186 -14.85 -12.77 -4.14
CA LEU A 186 -14.70 -11.81 -5.22
C LEU A 186 -15.43 -10.49 -4.91
N PRO A 187 -14.99 -9.36 -5.48
CA PRO A 187 -15.65 -8.08 -5.28
C PRO A 187 -17.12 -8.12 -5.69
N ALA A 188 -17.98 -7.52 -4.89
CA ALA A 188 -19.36 -7.25 -5.29
C ALA A 188 -19.41 -6.07 -6.27
N ASP A 189 -20.49 -5.99 -7.06
CA ASP A 189 -20.79 -4.79 -7.84
C ASP A 189 -20.96 -3.59 -6.91
N ASN A 190 -20.46 -2.43 -7.32
CA ASN A 190 -20.44 -1.19 -6.54
C ASN A 190 -19.70 -1.29 -5.18
N ALA A 191 -18.82 -2.27 -4.99
CA ALA A 191 -17.97 -2.31 -3.81
C ALA A 191 -17.01 -1.11 -3.79
N ALA A 192 -16.97 -0.39 -2.67
CA ALA A 192 -16.16 0.82 -2.54
C ALA A 192 -14.66 0.50 -2.59
N ILE A 193 -13.92 1.31 -3.32
CA ILE A 193 -12.46 1.27 -3.41
C ILE A 193 -11.89 2.39 -2.54
N THR A 194 -10.97 2.03 -1.65
CA THR A 194 -10.27 2.99 -0.79
C THR A 194 -8.79 2.99 -1.13
N VAL A 195 -8.30 4.11 -1.63
CA VAL A 195 -6.87 4.30 -1.93
C VAL A 195 -6.13 4.64 -0.64
N LEU A 196 -4.99 4.01 -0.42
CA LEU A 196 -4.12 4.26 0.72
C LEU A 196 -3.17 5.42 0.40
N GLY A 197 -3.26 6.47 1.19
CA GLY A 197 -2.53 7.71 0.96
C GLY A 197 -3.43 8.84 0.47
N THR A 198 -2.92 10.06 0.54
CA THR A 198 -3.64 11.26 0.07
C THR A 198 -3.29 11.53 -1.39
N GLY A 199 -4.30 11.69 -2.24
CA GLY A 199 -4.10 11.95 -3.66
C GLY A 199 -3.19 13.14 -3.94
N GLY A 200 -2.25 12.98 -4.86
CA GLY A 200 -1.27 14.00 -5.23
C GLY A 200 -0.14 14.23 -4.22
N THR A 201 -0.12 13.54 -3.10
CA THR A 201 0.93 13.68 -2.08
C THR A 201 2.13 12.80 -2.42
N VAL A 202 3.33 13.31 -2.14
CA VAL A 202 4.61 12.59 -2.26
C VAL A 202 4.94 11.94 -0.91
N TYR A 203 5.29 10.67 -0.94
CA TYR A 203 5.73 9.88 0.20
C TYR A 203 7.14 9.35 -0.02
#